data_5378c1655eb9dee9d5a2792dec081345
#
_entry.id   5378c1655eb9dee9d5a2792dec081345
#
_cell.length_a   1.000
_cell.length_b   1.000
_cell.length_c   1.000
_cell.angle_alpha   90.00
_cell.angle_beta   90.00
_cell.angle_gamma   90.00
#
_symmetry.space_group_name_H-M   'P 1'
#
loop_
_entity.id
_entity.type
_entity.pdbx_description
1 polymer ?
#
loop_
_entity_poly.entity_id
_entity_poly.type
_entity_poly.pdbx_seq_one_letter_code
_entity_poly.pdbx_strand_id
1 'polypeptide(L)'
;MPRSKNRFDAIELPPALAGVAPHYAFDRDSIRQLDHAAINEFGIPGAVLMENAATAIACVACAMLEQLGSREALILCGPGNNAGDGFALARKLANLDFSVRVALGADRDRLKGDAALNLRIIEAMGLPIVRVDDADIAGSIEQLWRQTSSTELVVDALFGTGLTTPPRKSYAQMIRWINTTQEANDATTTVLAIDTPSGLDCDTGAPVAHSAKSETNDVVRADVTVTLAGMKLGFLNTESRDWTGRVLAADIGVPRTLLDRLGAHLGALRAGSSPTRS
;
A
#
# COMPACT_ATOMS: atom_id res chain seq x y z
N MET A 1 -20.87 -2.50 -12.19
CA MET A 1 -20.71 -3.84 -12.80
C MET A 1 -19.63 -4.58 -12.03
N PRO A 2 -19.79 -5.88 -11.70
CA PRO A 2 -18.69 -6.61 -11.07
C PRO A 2 -17.48 -6.56 -12.00
N ARG A 3 -16.29 -6.24 -11.46
CA ARG A 3 -15.03 -6.28 -12.22
C ARG A 3 -14.90 -7.66 -12.87
N SER A 4 -14.54 -7.70 -14.15
CA SER A 4 -14.10 -8.93 -14.81
C SER A 4 -12.99 -9.60 -13.99
N LYS A 5 -12.72 -10.89 -14.21
CA LYS A 5 -11.62 -11.61 -13.54
C LYS A 5 -10.37 -10.72 -13.55
N ASN A 6 -9.83 -10.44 -12.36
CA ASN A 6 -8.62 -9.64 -12.23
C ASN A 6 -7.48 -10.42 -12.88
N ARG A 7 -6.80 -9.82 -13.85
CA ARG A 7 -5.67 -10.45 -14.57
C ARG A 7 -4.55 -10.92 -13.65
N PHE A 8 -4.49 -10.39 -12.43
CA PHE A 8 -3.48 -10.72 -11.42
C PHE A 8 -3.92 -11.79 -10.41
N ASP A 9 -5.06 -12.47 -10.64
CA ASP A 9 -5.56 -13.52 -9.73
C ASP A 9 -4.58 -14.68 -9.54
N ALA A 10 -3.64 -14.88 -10.45
CA ALA A 10 -2.60 -15.92 -10.36
C ALA A 10 -1.36 -15.50 -9.56
N ILE A 11 -1.20 -14.20 -9.23
CA ILE A 11 -0.04 -13.75 -8.46
C ILE A 11 -0.20 -14.20 -7.01
N GLU A 12 0.82 -14.84 -6.47
CA GLU A 12 0.89 -15.29 -5.08
C GLU A 12 2.21 -14.85 -4.44
N LEU A 13 2.18 -14.60 -3.14
CA LEU A 13 3.41 -14.45 -2.39
C LEU A 13 4.01 -15.84 -2.14
N PRO A 14 5.32 -16.00 -2.36
CA PRO A 14 6.03 -17.20 -1.93
C PRO A 14 5.79 -17.47 -0.43
N PRO A 15 5.72 -18.74 0.02
CA PRO A 15 5.48 -19.07 1.42
C PRO A 15 6.43 -18.36 2.40
N ALA A 16 7.68 -18.12 2.01
CA ALA A 16 8.65 -17.40 2.82
C ALA A 16 8.32 -15.91 3.04
N LEU A 17 7.50 -15.31 2.15
CA LEU A 17 7.07 -13.91 2.24
C LEU A 17 5.62 -13.76 2.74
N ALA A 18 4.80 -14.79 2.57
CA ALA A 18 3.45 -14.84 3.14
C ALA A 18 3.48 -15.23 4.62
N GLY A 19 4.37 -16.13 4.99
CA GLY A 19 4.48 -16.67 6.36
C GLY A 19 3.14 -17.16 6.88
N VAL A 20 2.79 -16.74 8.08
CA VAL A 20 1.48 -16.98 8.71
C VAL A 20 0.53 -15.78 8.65
N ALA A 21 0.98 -14.65 8.10
CA ALA A 21 0.20 -13.40 8.00
C ALA A 21 -1.20 -13.59 7.39
N PRO A 22 -1.42 -14.43 6.35
CA PRO A 22 -2.75 -14.65 5.79
C PRO A 22 -3.76 -15.30 6.74
N HIS A 23 -3.32 -15.81 7.88
CA HIS A 23 -4.18 -16.48 8.86
C HIS A 23 -4.67 -15.54 9.97
N TYR A 24 -4.21 -14.30 10.01
CA TYR A 24 -4.55 -13.32 11.03
C TYR A 24 -5.22 -12.10 10.43
N ALA A 25 -6.14 -11.50 11.19
CA ALA A 25 -6.76 -10.23 10.87
C ALA A 25 -6.64 -9.26 12.04
N PHE A 26 -6.52 -7.98 11.71
CA PHE A 26 -6.27 -6.90 12.65
C PHE A 26 -7.19 -5.71 12.37
N ASP A 27 -7.68 -5.06 13.42
CA ASP A 27 -8.16 -3.70 13.35
C ASP A 27 -6.99 -2.71 13.45
N ARG A 28 -7.28 -1.43 13.28
CA ARG A 28 -6.29 -0.34 13.33
C ARG A 28 -5.53 -0.29 14.65
N ASP A 29 -6.22 -0.53 15.75
CA ASP A 29 -5.62 -0.43 17.07
C ASP A 29 -4.72 -1.63 17.36
N SER A 30 -5.14 -2.84 17.02
CA SER A 30 -4.33 -4.04 17.19
C SER A 30 -3.11 -4.06 16.28
N ILE A 31 -3.20 -3.56 15.03
CA ILE A 31 -2.02 -3.48 14.16
C ILE A 31 -1.01 -2.43 14.68
N ARG A 32 -1.46 -1.31 15.24
CA ARG A 32 -0.58 -0.32 15.89
C ARG A 32 0.10 -0.89 17.14
N GLN A 33 -0.65 -1.65 17.94
CA GLN A 33 -0.09 -2.34 19.11
C GLN A 33 0.93 -3.40 18.67
N LEU A 34 0.70 -4.08 17.57
CA LEU A 34 1.62 -5.07 16.99
C LEU A 34 2.96 -4.42 16.64
N ASP A 35 2.95 -3.32 15.89
CA ASP A 35 4.15 -2.57 15.52
C ASP A 35 4.89 -2.07 16.77
N HIS A 36 4.13 -1.46 17.71
CA HIS A 36 4.70 -0.96 18.95
C HIS A 36 5.36 -2.08 19.79
N ALA A 37 4.71 -3.24 19.91
CA ALA A 37 5.25 -4.35 20.67
C ALA A 37 6.46 -4.99 19.95
N ALA A 38 6.42 -5.15 18.63
CA ALA A 38 7.55 -5.65 17.86
C ALA A 38 8.80 -4.78 18.08
N ILE A 39 8.64 -3.46 18.09
CA ILE A 39 9.75 -2.52 18.26
C ILE A 39 10.21 -2.44 19.73
N ASN A 40 9.28 -2.26 20.68
CA ASN A 40 9.64 -1.91 22.05
C ASN A 40 9.78 -3.10 23.01
N GLU A 41 9.04 -4.20 22.77
CA GLU A 41 9.14 -5.39 23.61
C GLU A 41 10.18 -6.38 23.06
N PHE A 42 10.21 -6.53 21.73
CA PHE A 42 11.12 -7.49 21.05
C PHE A 42 12.38 -6.83 20.49
N GLY A 43 12.47 -5.51 20.50
CA GLY A 43 13.64 -4.78 20.01
C GLY A 43 13.88 -4.88 18.50
N ILE A 44 12.86 -5.21 17.71
CA ILE A 44 12.98 -5.29 16.25
C ILE A 44 12.96 -3.86 15.69
N PRO A 45 14.03 -3.38 15.04
CA PRO A 45 14.02 -2.03 14.47
C PRO A 45 12.90 -1.88 13.42
N GLY A 46 12.19 -0.75 13.43
CA GLY A 46 11.14 -0.46 12.44
C GLY A 46 11.66 -0.55 10.99
N ALA A 47 12.90 -0.12 10.76
CA ALA A 47 13.55 -0.26 9.46
C ALA A 47 13.68 -1.72 8.98
N VAL A 48 13.80 -2.70 9.90
CA VAL A 48 13.81 -4.13 9.54
C VAL A 48 12.43 -4.60 9.11
N LEU A 49 11.38 -4.19 9.85
CA LEU A 49 9.99 -4.49 9.48
C LEU A 49 9.64 -3.90 8.11
N MET A 50 10.01 -2.63 7.88
CA MET A 50 9.81 -1.93 6.61
C MET A 50 10.60 -2.56 5.45
N GLU A 51 11.81 -3.06 5.71
CA GLU A 51 12.63 -3.75 4.69
C GLU A 51 12.00 -5.10 4.28
N ASN A 52 11.46 -5.85 5.26
CA ASN A 52 10.73 -7.09 4.99
C ASN A 52 9.44 -6.82 4.21
N ALA A 53 8.66 -5.80 4.63
CA ALA A 53 7.47 -5.33 3.91
C ALA A 53 7.80 -5.00 2.45
N ALA A 54 8.81 -4.16 2.23
CA ALA A 54 9.23 -3.76 0.89
C ALA A 54 9.72 -4.96 0.04
N THR A 55 10.28 -6.02 0.66
CA THR A 55 10.68 -7.23 -0.06
C THR A 55 9.48 -7.98 -0.60
N ALA A 56 8.43 -8.15 0.19
CA ALA A 56 7.20 -8.80 -0.25
C ALA A 56 6.47 -7.96 -1.31
N ILE A 57 6.39 -6.64 -1.11
CA ILE A 57 5.80 -5.72 -2.09
C ILE A 57 6.56 -5.77 -3.42
N ALA A 58 7.90 -5.77 -3.39
CA ALA A 58 8.72 -5.85 -4.60
C ALA A 58 8.51 -7.16 -5.36
N CYS A 59 8.35 -8.30 -4.66
CA CYS A 59 8.04 -9.58 -5.29
C CYS A 59 6.74 -9.49 -6.11
N VAL A 60 5.67 -8.91 -5.54
CA VAL A 60 4.39 -8.71 -6.22
C VAL A 60 4.51 -7.69 -7.35
N ALA A 61 5.17 -6.56 -7.13
CA ALA A 61 5.37 -5.53 -8.14
C ALA A 61 6.14 -6.06 -9.35
N CYS A 62 7.19 -6.86 -9.15
CA CYS A 62 7.91 -7.52 -10.23
C CYS A 62 7.01 -8.47 -11.03
N ALA A 63 6.22 -9.31 -10.36
CA ALA A 63 5.30 -10.22 -11.05
C ALA A 63 4.23 -9.45 -11.85
N MET A 64 3.73 -8.32 -11.34
CA MET A 64 2.80 -7.46 -12.07
C MET A 64 3.48 -6.83 -13.29
N LEU A 65 4.68 -6.29 -13.15
CA LEU A 65 5.46 -5.69 -14.23
C LEU A 65 5.81 -6.70 -15.32
N GLU A 66 6.17 -7.92 -14.94
CA GLU A 66 6.41 -9.02 -15.90
C GLU A 66 5.15 -9.37 -16.70
N GLN A 67 3.99 -9.47 -16.05
CA GLN A 67 2.72 -9.73 -16.75
C GLN A 67 2.30 -8.57 -17.65
N LEU A 68 2.69 -7.34 -17.33
CA LEU A 68 2.48 -6.16 -18.15
C LEU A 68 3.44 -6.07 -19.33
N GLY A 69 4.54 -6.81 -19.31
CA GLY A 69 5.65 -6.62 -20.24
C GLY A 69 6.32 -5.25 -20.07
N SER A 70 6.23 -4.66 -18.89
CA SER A 70 6.74 -3.32 -18.57
C SER A 70 7.92 -3.38 -17.63
N ARG A 71 8.72 -2.32 -17.64
CA ARG A 71 9.82 -2.10 -16.69
C ARG A 71 9.71 -0.74 -15.99
N GLU A 72 8.54 -0.13 -15.99
CA GLU A 72 8.34 1.21 -15.51
C GLU A 72 7.35 1.26 -14.35
N ALA A 73 7.70 1.96 -13.27
CA ALA A 73 6.86 2.15 -12.10
C ALA A 73 6.86 3.61 -11.65
N LEU A 74 5.67 4.14 -11.36
CA LEU A 74 5.45 5.43 -10.71
C LEU A 74 4.89 5.20 -9.31
N ILE A 75 5.59 5.67 -8.28
CA ILE A 75 5.20 5.51 -6.88
C ILE A 75 4.74 6.84 -6.32
N LEU A 76 3.48 6.93 -5.89
CA LEU A 76 2.92 8.11 -5.26
C LEU A 76 3.02 7.98 -3.75
N CYS A 77 3.83 8.82 -3.12
CA CYS A 77 4.19 8.75 -1.72
C CYS A 77 3.54 9.86 -0.89
N GLY A 78 2.95 9.48 0.24
CA GLY A 78 2.33 10.38 1.22
C GLY A 78 3.28 10.85 2.31
N PRO A 79 2.75 11.34 3.46
CA PRO A 79 3.54 11.93 4.55
C PRO A 79 3.97 10.95 5.64
N GLY A 80 3.58 9.67 5.58
CA GLY A 80 3.73 8.70 6.67
C GLY A 80 4.62 7.50 6.35
N ASN A 81 4.52 6.46 7.19
CA ASN A 81 5.32 5.24 7.05
C ASN A 81 5.02 4.47 5.75
N ASN A 82 3.79 4.55 5.24
CA ASN A 82 3.43 3.95 3.94
C ASN A 82 4.31 4.48 2.79
N ALA A 83 4.67 5.77 2.84
CA ALA A 83 5.65 6.33 1.91
C ALA A 83 7.05 5.73 2.11
N GLY A 84 7.41 5.38 3.35
CA GLY A 84 8.67 4.68 3.65
C GLY A 84 8.76 3.31 2.97
N ASP A 85 7.67 2.53 3.00
CA ASP A 85 7.54 1.27 2.26
C ASP A 85 7.65 1.52 0.74
N GLY A 86 7.03 2.61 0.25
CA GLY A 86 7.14 3.05 -1.15
C GLY A 86 8.58 3.42 -1.56
N PHE A 87 9.33 4.13 -0.71
CA PHE A 87 10.74 4.45 -0.98
C PHE A 87 11.63 3.21 -0.95
N ALA A 88 11.42 2.31 0.01
CA ALA A 88 12.14 1.05 0.08
C ALA A 88 11.84 0.16 -1.15
N LEU A 89 10.58 0.13 -1.61
CA LEU A 89 10.18 -0.50 -2.87
C LEU A 89 10.90 0.13 -4.06
N ALA A 90 10.93 1.47 -4.15
CA ALA A 90 11.62 2.19 -5.23
C ALA A 90 13.07 1.75 -5.37
N ARG A 91 13.78 1.67 -4.24
CA ARG A 91 15.17 1.18 -4.19
C ARG A 91 15.28 -0.26 -4.68
N LYS A 92 14.39 -1.15 -4.24
CA LYS A 92 14.42 -2.57 -4.63
C LYS A 92 14.18 -2.76 -6.11
N LEU A 93 13.19 -2.07 -6.68
CA LEU A 93 12.90 -2.12 -8.11
C LEU A 93 14.06 -1.54 -8.93
N ALA A 94 14.62 -0.40 -8.52
CA ALA A 94 15.77 0.20 -9.20
C ALA A 94 16.99 -0.73 -9.21
N ASN A 95 17.25 -1.46 -8.12
CA ASN A 95 18.33 -2.47 -8.06
C ASN A 95 18.08 -3.69 -8.96
N LEU A 96 16.86 -3.87 -9.46
CA LEU A 96 16.47 -4.90 -10.44
C LEU A 96 16.33 -4.33 -11.86
N ASP A 97 16.95 -3.17 -12.10
CA ASP A 97 16.95 -2.46 -13.38
C ASP A 97 15.56 -2.03 -13.89
N PHE A 98 14.58 -1.85 -12.98
CA PHE A 98 13.34 -1.18 -13.33
C PHE A 98 13.51 0.34 -13.30
N SER A 99 12.84 1.03 -14.23
CA SER A 99 12.76 2.49 -14.27
C SER A 99 11.73 2.96 -13.24
N VAL A 100 12.17 3.61 -12.17
CA VAL A 100 11.31 4.03 -11.07
C VAL A 100 11.32 5.53 -10.93
N ARG A 101 10.14 6.10 -10.76
CA ARG A 101 9.91 7.51 -10.46
C ARG A 101 9.06 7.66 -9.22
N VAL A 102 9.29 8.71 -8.45
CA VAL A 102 8.57 8.96 -7.20
C VAL A 102 7.90 10.33 -7.25
N ALA A 103 6.58 10.35 -7.09
CA ALA A 103 5.79 11.56 -6.87
C ALA A 103 5.56 11.75 -5.37
N LEU A 104 6.21 12.74 -4.77
CA LEU A 104 6.16 12.99 -3.34
C LEU A 104 5.07 14.03 -3.02
N GLY A 105 3.99 13.61 -2.37
CA GLY A 105 2.87 14.47 -1.95
C GLY A 105 3.11 15.26 -0.67
N ALA A 106 4.23 15.05 0.01
CA ALA A 106 4.59 15.72 1.26
C ALA A 106 5.89 16.51 1.12
N ASP A 107 6.07 17.51 1.99
CA ASP A 107 7.37 18.15 2.13
C ASP A 107 8.37 17.17 2.78
N ARG A 108 9.61 17.19 2.33
CA ARG A 108 10.68 16.29 2.83
C ARG A 108 10.84 16.36 4.34
N ASP A 109 10.76 17.55 4.91
CA ASP A 109 10.95 17.81 6.34
C ASP A 109 9.81 17.24 7.23
N ARG A 110 8.70 16.87 6.62
CA ARG A 110 7.57 16.22 7.31
C ARG A 110 7.77 14.72 7.49
N LEU A 111 8.62 14.11 6.67
CA LEU A 111 8.96 12.69 6.81
C LEU A 111 9.92 12.49 8.00
N LYS A 112 9.64 11.47 8.80
CA LYS A 112 10.41 11.16 10.01
C LYS A 112 10.75 9.67 10.09
N GLY A 113 11.66 9.31 11.00
CA GLY A 113 12.00 7.91 11.28
C GLY A 113 12.43 7.14 10.04
N ASP A 114 11.87 5.95 9.88
CA ASP A 114 12.23 5.00 8.83
C ASP A 114 11.82 5.48 7.43
N ALA A 115 10.74 6.26 7.30
CA ALA A 115 10.35 6.88 6.05
C ALA A 115 11.39 7.91 5.58
N ALA A 116 11.86 8.78 6.48
CA ALA A 116 12.92 9.74 6.16
C ALA A 116 14.26 9.05 5.85
N LEU A 117 14.55 7.94 6.52
CA LEU A 117 15.73 7.12 6.23
C LEU A 117 15.68 6.60 4.77
N ASN A 118 14.58 5.97 4.38
CA ASN A 118 14.43 5.40 3.05
C ASN A 118 14.37 6.47 1.95
N LEU A 119 13.78 7.66 2.22
CA LEU A 119 13.85 8.79 1.29
C LEU A 119 15.31 9.20 1.02
N ARG A 120 16.11 9.40 2.08
CA ARG A 120 17.55 9.75 1.91
C ARG A 120 18.32 8.70 1.11
N ILE A 121 17.99 7.43 1.26
CA ILE A 121 18.64 6.35 0.51
C ILE A 121 18.36 6.50 -0.98
N ILE A 122 17.10 6.68 -1.39
CA ILE A 122 16.77 6.81 -2.82
C ILE A 122 17.22 8.13 -3.41
N GLU A 123 17.33 9.20 -2.62
CA GLU A 123 17.97 10.46 -3.02
C GLU A 123 19.47 10.26 -3.28
N ALA A 124 20.17 9.55 -2.39
CA ALA A 124 21.60 9.21 -2.57
C ALA A 124 21.83 8.29 -3.79
N MET A 125 20.86 7.47 -4.17
CA MET A 125 20.89 6.67 -5.40
C MET A 125 20.62 7.51 -6.66
N GLY A 126 20.18 8.75 -6.52
CA GLY A 126 19.83 9.62 -7.65
C GLY A 126 18.54 9.25 -8.35
N LEU A 127 17.60 8.57 -7.68
CA LEU A 127 16.31 8.25 -8.29
C LEU A 127 15.51 9.52 -8.58
N PRO A 128 14.73 9.57 -9.68
CA PRO A 128 13.84 10.69 -10.00
C PRO A 128 12.76 10.88 -8.94
N ILE A 129 12.82 11.96 -8.17
CA ILE A 129 11.84 12.32 -7.14
C ILE A 129 11.34 13.73 -7.41
N VAL A 130 10.03 13.88 -7.63
CA VAL A 130 9.39 15.18 -7.82
C VAL A 130 8.43 15.44 -6.67
N ARG A 131 8.56 16.61 -6.02
CA ARG A 131 7.56 17.13 -5.10
C ARG A 131 6.33 17.57 -5.91
N VAL A 132 5.19 17.00 -5.60
CA VAL A 132 3.93 17.37 -6.26
C VAL A 132 3.52 18.79 -5.82
N ASP A 133 3.32 19.68 -6.78
CA ASP A 133 2.86 21.04 -6.50
C ASP A 133 1.38 21.03 -6.10
N ASP A 134 1.05 21.57 -4.93
CA ASP A 134 -0.32 21.67 -4.43
C ASP A 134 -1.22 22.58 -5.30
N ALA A 135 -0.62 23.45 -6.12
CA ALA A 135 -1.34 24.30 -7.07
C ALA A 135 -1.64 23.58 -8.39
N ASP A 136 -0.79 22.64 -8.81
CA ASP A 136 -0.94 21.85 -10.03
C ASP A 136 -0.53 20.38 -9.82
N ILE A 137 -1.38 19.65 -9.13
CA ILE A 137 -1.13 18.26 -8.76
C ILE A 137 -1.07 17.36 -9.99
N ALA A 138 -2.06 17.50 -10.88
CA ALA A 138 -2.13 16.66 -12.07
C ALA A 138 -0.92 16.92 -13.00
N GLY A 139 -0.58 18.18 -13.27
CA GLY A 139 0.55 18.54 -14.12
C GLY A 139 1.89 18.04 -13.55
N SER A 140 2.07 18.14 -12.22
CA SER A 140 3.28 17.61 -11.55
C SER A 140 3.44 16.10 -11.74
N ILE A 141 2.35 15.34 -11.60
CA ILE A 141 2.39 13.88 -11.75
C ILE A 141 2.52 13.51 -13.23
N GLU A 142 1.78 14.19 -14.12
CA GLU A 142 1.85 13.97 -15.56
C GLU A 142 3.24 14.29 -16.15
N GLN A 143 3.96 15.22 -15.56
CA GLN A 143 5.33 15.49 -15.98
C GLN A 143 6.23 14.26 -15.80
N LEU A 144 6.03 13.48 -14.70
CA LEU A 144 6.71 12.21 -14.49
C LEU A 144 6.14 11.10 -15.39
N TRP A 145 4.81 11.07 -15.53
CA TRP A 145 4.09 10.07 -16.30
C TRP A 145 4.43 10.11 -17.79
N ARG A 146 4.44 11.30 -18.41
CA ARG A 146 4.72 11.49 -19.85
C ARG A 146 6.15 11.14 -20.29
N GLN A 147 7.05 10.87 -19.35
CA GLN A 147 8.39 10.38 -19.66
C GLN A 147 8.40 8.89 -20.01
N THR A 148 7.24 8.24 -20.01
CA THR A 148 7.07 6.82 -20.30
C THR A 148 6.53 6.61 -21.71
N SER A 149 6.90 5.48 -22.30
CA SER A 149 6.44 5.07 -23.62
C SER A 149 5.55 3.82 -23.59
N SER A 150 5.27 3.25 -22.41
CA SER A 150 4.65 1.95 -22.27
C SER A 150 3.68 1.86 -21.07
N THR A 151 3.06 0.71 -20.94
CA THR A 151 2.28 0.29 -19.78
C THR A 151 3.05 0.49 -18.47
N GLU A 152 2.44 1.11 -17.49
CA GLU A 152 3.10 1.47 -16.25
C GLU A 152 2.39 0.89 -15.04
N LEU A 153 3.18 0.49 -14.05
CA LEU A 153 2.70 0.19 -12.72
C LEU A 153 2.63 1.47 -11.89
N VAL A 154 1.43 1.85 -11.48
CA VAL A 154 1.21 2.92 -10.50
C VAL A 154 1.14 2.30 -9.12
N VAL A 155 1.95 2.80 -8.19
CA VAL A 155 1.97 2.32 -6.79
C VAL A 155 1.39 3.40 -5.89
N ASP A 156 0.32 3.04 -5.18
CA ASP A 156 -0.26 3.83 -4.11
C ASP A 156 0.47 3.58 -2.79
N ALA A 157 1.30 4.54 -2.41
CA ALA A 157 2.01 4.63 -1.13
C ALA A 157 1.63 5.91 -0.37
N LEU A 158 0.40 6.45 -0.56
CA LEU A 158 -0.03 7.69 0.06
C LEU A 158 -0.38 7.47 1.54
N PHE A 159 -1.30 6.54 1.83
CA PHE A 159 -1.76 6.25 3.18
C PHE A 159 -1.93 4.75 3.39
N GLY A 160 -1.55 4.25 4.58
CA GLY A 160 -1.88 2.90 5.06
C GLY A 160 -2.98 2.95 6.12
N THR A 161 -2.94 2.04 7.09
CA THR A 161 -3.92 1.92 8.19
C THR A 161 -4.09 3.17 9.06
N GLY A 162 -3.16 4.12 8.97
CA GLY A 162 -3.18 5.34 9.81
C GLY A 162 -4.26 6.36 9.47
N LEU A 163 -4.94 6.24 8.32
CA LEU A 163 -5.92 7.21 7.85
C LEU A 163 -7.24 7.09 8.63
N THR A 164 -7.61 8.13 9.38
CA THR A 164 -8.85 8.19 10.18
C THR A 164 -9.79 9.32 9.76
N THR A 165 -9.31 10.20 8.89
CA THR A 165 -10.08 11.33 8.34
C THR A 165 -9.96 11.32 6.83
N PRO A 166 -10.94 11.86 6.11
CA PRO A 166 -10.87 11.92 4.65
C PRO A 166 -9.57 12.56 4.16
N PRO A 167 -9.03 12.08 3.04
CA PRO A 167 -7.83 12.65 2.44
C PRO A 167 -7.97 14.17 2.23
N ARG A 168 -6.92 14.93 2.56
CA ARG A 168 -6.89 16.39 2.28
C ARG A 168 -7.01 16.62 0.78
N LYS A 169 -7.41 17.85 0.40
CA LYS A 169 -7.71 18.21 -1.00
C LYS A 169 -6.60 17.78 -1.99
N SER A 170 -5.34 18.00 -1.66
CA SER A 170 -4.20 17.60 -2.50
C SER A 170 -4.10 16.09 -2.67
N TYR A 171 -4.20 15.33 -1.59
CA TYR A 171 -4.17 13.87 -1.67
C TYR A 171 -5.42 13.29 -2.33
N ALA A 172 -6.59 13.88 -2.11
CA ALA A 172 -7.81 13.52 -2.83
C ALA A 172 -7.64 13.68 -4.36
N GLN A 173 -6.95 14.74 -4.79
CA GLN A 173 -6.63 14.94 -6.20
C GLN A 173 -5.62 13.92 -6.73
N MET A 174 -4.61 13.52 -5.94
CA MET A 174 -3.68 12.44 -6.29
C MET A 174 -4.43 11.11 -6.46
N ILE A 175 -5.35 10.78 -5.53
CA ILE A 175 -6.20 9.58 -5.60
C ILE A 175 -7.06 9.60 -6.88
N ARG A 176 -7.70 10.73 -7.18
CA ARG A 176 -8.50 10.88 -8.40
C ARG A 176 -7.65 10.73 -9.65
N TRP A 177 -6.44 11.29 -9.66
CA TRP A 177 -5.51 11.13 -10.78
C TRP A 177 -5.19 9.63 -11.01
N ILE A 178 -4.89 8.85 -9.95
CA ILE A 178 -4.66 7.41 -10.06
C ILE A 178 -5.85 6.72 -10.73
N ASN A 179 -7.06 6.94 -10.19
CA ASN A 179 -8.27 6.29 -10.68
C ASN A 179 -8.60 6.70 -12.13
N THR A 180 -8.49 8.00 -12.46
CA THR A 180 -8.78 8.52 -13.81
C THR A 180 -7.77 7.99 -14.82
N THR A 181 -6.49 7.90 -14.46
CA THR A 181 -5.44 7.36 -15.33
C THR A 181 -5.67 5.86 -15.58
N GLN A 182 -6.07 5.12 -14.55
CA GLN A 182 -6.45 3.71 -14.71
C GLN A 182 -7.65 3.55 -15.64
N GLU A 183 -8.71 4.35 -15.47
CA GLU A 183 -9.91 4.29 -16.30
C GLU A 183 -9.64 4.70 -17.77
N ALA A 184 -8.81 5.72 -17.99
CA ALA A 184 -8.46 6.20 -19.32
C ALA A 184 -7.58 5.21 -20.11
N ASN A 185 -6.80 4.38 -19.40
CA ASN A 185 -5.81 3.48 -19.97
C ASN A 185 -6.05 2.02 -19.55
N ASP A 186 -7.30 1.59 -19.50
CA ASP A 186 -7.81 0.33 -18.90
C ASP A 186 -6.95 -0.93 -19.20
N ALA A 187 -6.29 -1.00 -20.33
CA ALA A 187 -5.41 -2.11 -20.70
C ALA A 187 -3.94 -1.89 -20.32
N THR A 188 -3.53 -0.67 -19.98
CA THR A 188 -2.11 -0.30 -19.87
C THR A 188 -1.68 0.20 -18.50
N THR A 189 -2.60 0.75 -17.70
CA THR A 189 -2.29 1.22 -16.33
C THR A 189 -2.81 0.23 -15.30
N THR A 190 -1.97 -0.11 -14.34
CA THR A 190 -2.29 -1.04 -13.26
C THR A 190 -1.91 -0.43 -11.92
N VAL A 191 -2.71 -0.66 -10.91
CA VAL A 191 -2.53 -0.05 -9.58
C VAL A 191 -2.23 -1.11 -8.52
N LEU A 192 -1.09 -0.95 -7.85
CA LEU A 192 -0.70 -1.68 -6.66
C LEU A 192 -0.85 -0.78 -5.44
N ALA A 193 -1.67 -1.16 -4.46
CA ALA A 193 -1.74 -0.47 -3.18
C ALA A 193 -0.83 -1.13 -2.13
N ILE A 194 -0.09 -0.30 -1.41
CA ILE A 194 0.72 -0.71 -0.26
C ILE A 194 -0.15 -0.63 1.00
N ASP A 195 -0.22 -1.72 1.73
CA ASP A 195 -0.90 -1.92 3.02
C ASP A 195 -2.43 -1.78 2.93
N THR A 196 -2.93 -0.61 2.58
CA THR A 196 -4.37 -0.30 2.44
C THR A 196 -4.55 0.68 1.30
N PRO A 197 -5.50 0.47 0.35
CA PRO A 197 -5.80 1.49 -0.65
C PRO A 197 -6.10 2.84 0.01
N SER A 198 -5.42 3.87 -0.44
CA SER A 198 -5.54 5.21 0.17
C SER A 198 -6.98 5.73 0.09
N GLY A 199 -7.50 6.16 1.22
CA GLY A 199 -8.89 6.57 1.36
C GLY A 199 -9.84 5.50 1.90
N LEU A 200 -9.42 4.23 1.96
CA LEU A 200 -10.20 3.13 2.53
C LEU A 200 -9.96 3.03 4.04
N ASP A 201 -11.03 2.82 4.80
CA ASP A 201 -10.95 2.54 6.23
C ASP A 201 -10.63 1.05 6.45
N CYS A 202 -9.53 0.78 7.16
CA CYS A 202 -9.02 -0.58 7.36
C CYS A 202 -9.87 -1.43 8.30
N ASP A 203 -10.74 -0.80 9.12
CA ASP A 203 -11.59 -1.50 10.09
C ASP A 203 -12.92 -1.90 9.47
N THR A 204 -13.49 -1.04 8.62
CA THR A 204 -14.82 -1.23 8.02
C THR A 204 -14.77 -1.73 6.58
N GLY A 205 -13.68 -1.46 5.86
CA GLY A 205 -13.58 -1.72 4.42
C GLY A 205 -14.41 -0.76 3.56
N ALA A 206 -14.88 0.33 4.15
CA ALA A 206 -15.63 1.39 3.47
C ALA A 206 -14.74 2.63 3.25
N PRO A 207 -15.11 3.52 2.32
CA PRO A 207 -14.45 4.80 2.16
C PRO A 207 -14.45 5.64 3.44
N VAL A 208 -13.33 6.28 3.78
CA VAL A 208 -13.28 7.29 4.84
C VAL A 208 -13.96 8.56 4.33
N ALA A 209 -15.22 8.77 4.72
CA ALA A 209 -16.08 9.83 4.18
C ALA A 209 -16.12 11.07 5.09
N HIS A 210 -16.30 12.25 4.47
CA HIS A 210 -16.55 13.51 5.21
C HIS A 210 -17.91 13.53 5.92
N SER A 211 -18.90 12.83 5.36
CA SER A 211 -20.24 12.60 5.93
C SER A 211 -20.92 11.50 5.14
N ALA A 212 -22.01 10.94 5.68
CA ALA A 212 -22.83 9.94 4.99
C ALA A 212 -23.46 10.44 3.65
N LYS A 213 -23.33 11.74 3.34
CA LYS A 213 -23.83 12.37 2.11
C LYS A 213 -22.73 12.81 1.14
N SER A 214 -21.45 12.43 1.39
CA SER A 214 -20.36 12.78 0.47
C SER A 214 -20.50 11.96 -0.82
N GLU A 215 -20.72 12.61 -1.95
CA GLU A 215 -20.82 11.99 -3.27
C GLU A 215 -19.44 11.55 -3.82
N THR A 216 -18.34 12.02 -3.23
CA THR A 216 -16.98 11.71 -3.69
C THR A 216 -16.30 10.75 -2.74
N ASN A 217 -16.14 9.52 -3.19
CA ASN A 217 -15.31 8.54 -2.53
C ASN A 217 -13.88 8.65 -3.06
N ASP A 218 -13.07 9.47 -2.38
CA ASP A 218 -11.64 9.61 -2.71
C ASP A 218 -10.88 8.39 -2.15
N VAL A 219 -11.05 7.25 -2.80
CA VAL A 219 -10.40 5.97 -2.49
C VAL A 219 -9.74 5.44 -3.75
N VAL A 220 -8.51 4.97 -3.61
CA VAL A 220 -7.80 4.30 -4.70
C VAL A 220 -8.47 2.97 -5.02
N ARG A 221 -8.64 2.69 -6.32
CA ARG A 221 -9.10 1.41 -6.83
C ARG A 221 -7.89 0.57 -7.25
N ALA A 222 -7.37 -0.23 -6.34
CA ALA A 222 -6.24 -1.08 -6.62
C ALA A 222 -6.64 -2.33 -7.42
N ASP A 223 -5.74 -2.82 -8.28
CA ASP A 223 -5.84 -4.16 -8.88
C ASP A 223 -5.32 -5.22 -7.91
N VAL A 224 -4.25 -4.87 -7.18
CA VAL A 224 -3.66 -5.71 -6.13
C VAL A 224 -3.36 -4.84 -4.92
N THR A 225 -3.62 -5.37 -3.73
CA THR A 225 -3.19 -4.79 -2.46
C THR A 225 -2.26 -5.76 -1.75
N VAL A 226 -1.06 -5.33 -1.42
CA VAL A 226 -0.16 -6.06 -0.52
C VAL A 226 -0.31 -5.48 0.87
N THR A 227 -1.05 -6.19 1.73
CA THR A 227 -1.28 -5.78 3.11
C THR A 227 -0.24 -6.39 4.04
N LEU A 228 0.17 -5.66 5.08
CA LEU A 228 1.34 -5.95 5.88
C LEU A 228 0.97 -6.56 7.24
N ALA A 229 1.78 -7.52 7.71
CA ALA A 229 1.66 -8.28 8.96
C ALA A 229 0.41 -9.16 9.08
N GLY A 230 -0.65 -8.91 8.33
CA GLY A 230 -1.90 -9.66 8.33
C GLY A 230 -3.01 -8.92 7.61
N MET A 231 -4.14 -9.59 7.44
CA MET A 231 -5.35 -9.02 6.85
C MET A 231 -5.87 -7.87 7.71
N LYS A 232 -6.49 -6.88 7.09
CA LYS A 232 -7.25 -5.87 7.84
C LYS A 232 -8.70 -6.36 8.00
N LEU A 233 -9.34 -6.09 9.14
CA LEU A 233 -10.71 -6.57 9.38
C LEU A 233 -11.69 -6.08 8.30
N GLY A 234 -11.54 -4.83 7.86
CA GLY A 234 -12.35 -4.27 6.79
C GLY A 234 -12.24 -5.01 5.46
N PHE A 235 -11.14 -5.71 5.19
CA PHE A 235 -10.97 -6.47 3.95
C PHE A 235 -11.75 -7.79 3.93
N LEU A 236 -12.31 -8.20 5.08
CA LEU A 236 -13.23 -9.33 5.17
C LEU A 236 -14.64 -8.95 4.67
N ASN A 237 -14.95 -7.66 4.60
CA ASN A 237 -16.16 -7.16 3.95
C ASN A 237 -16.03 -7.34 2.43
N THR A 238 -17.03 -7.99 1.83
CA THR A 238 -17.02 -8.25 0.38
C THR A 238 -17.07 -6.99 -0.47
N GLU A 239 -17.65 -5.91 0.04
CA GLU A 239 -17.72 -4.60 -0.64
C GLU A 239 -16.34 -3.93 -0.76
N SER A 240 -15.40 -4.24 0.15
CA SER A 240 -14.04 -3.71 0.07
C SER A 240 -13.28 -4.14 -1.18
N ARG A 241 -13.70 -5.24 -1.83
CA ARG A 241 -13.08 -5.79 -3.05
C ARG A 241 -13.09 -4.82 -4.22
N ASP A 242 -14.06 -3.93 -4.27
CA ASP A 242 -14.14 -2.89 -5.32
C ASP A 242 -12.96 -1.89 -5.23
N TRP A 243 -12.34 -1.81 -4.06
CA TRP A 243 -11.20 -0.93 -3.78
C TRP A 243 -9.88 -1.68 -3.68
N THR A 244 -9.89 -2.83 -2.99
CA THR A 244 -8.66 -3.57 -2.71
C THR A 244 -8.16 -4.42 -3.87
N GLY A 245 -9.03 -4.78 -4.80
CA GLY A 245 -8.73 -5.81 -5.79
C GLY A 245 -8.32 -7.14 -5.12
N ARG A 246 -7.30 -7.79 -5.64
CA ARG A 246 -6.70 -8.97 -5.02
C ARG A 246 -5.87 -8.58 -3.80
N VAL A 247 -6.15 -9.16 -2.64
CA VAL A 247 -5.38 -8.90 -1.41
C VAL A 247 -4.39 -10.04 -1.16
N LEU A 248 -3.14 -9.66 -0.92
CA LEU A 248 -2.05 -10.55 -0.52
C LEU A 248 -1.50 -10.06 0.83
N ALA A 249 -1.56 -10.90 1.87
CA ALA A 249 -1.03 -10.57 3.18
C ALA A 249 0.43 -11.00 3.29
N ALA A 250 1.31 -10.06 3.57
CA ALA A 250 2.75 -10.26 3.68
C ALA A 250 3.20 -10.37 5.14
N ASP A 251 4.08 -11.34 5.41
CA ASP A 251 4.84 -11.39 6.65
C ASP A 251 5.94 -10.33 6.62
N ILE A 252 6.03 -9.55 7.69
CA ILE A 252 7.05 -8.51 7.86
C ILE A 252 8.08 -8.85 8.94
N GLY A 253 8.06 -10.08 9.45
CA GLY A 253 8.99 -10.57 10.47
C GLY A 253 8.55 -10.30 11.91
N VAL A 254 7.26 -10.07 12.13
CA VAL A 254 6.71 -9.95 13.50
C VAL A 254 6.67 -11.34 14.15
N PRO A 255 7.11 -11.48 15.42
CA PRO A 255 7.04 -12.74 16.13
C PRO A 255 5.62 -13.34 16.17
N ARG A 256 5.49 -14.64 15.88
CA ARG A 256 4.20 -15.32 15.88
C ARG A 256 3.44 -15.15 17.20
N THR A 257 4.16 -15.13 18.33
CA THR A 257 3.56 -14.90 19.65
C THR A 257 2.84 -13.56 19.76
N LEU A 258 3.28 -12.53 19.02
CA LEU A 258 2.58 -11.26 18.94
C LEU A 258 1.34 -11.35 18.03
N LEU A 259 1.43 -12.07 16.92
CA LEU A 259 0.29 -12.33 16.04
C LEU A 259 -0.81 -13.09 16.79
N ASP A 260 -0.44 -14.13 17.54
CA ASP A 260 -1.37 -14.92 18.38
C ASP A 260 -1.99 -14.08 19.50
N ARG A 261 -1.23 -13.12 20.09
CA ARG A 261 -1.69 -12.26 21.18
C ARG A 261 -2.64 -11.15 20.72
N LEU A 262 -2.40 -10.56 19.58
CA LEU A 262 -3.05 -9.30 19.14
C LEU A 262 -3.96 -9.48 17.92
N GLY A 263 -3.76 -10.54 17.12
CA GLY A 263 -4.52 -10.78 15.90
C GLY A 263 -5.72 -11.70 16.13
N ALA A 264 -6.77 -11.51 15.34
CA ALA A 264 -7.87 -12.45 15.26
C ALA A 264 -7.53 -13.54 14.24
N HIS A 265 -7.56 -14.81 14.65
CA HIS A 265 -7.29 -15.93 13.74
C HIS A 265 -8.47 -16.14 12.78
N LEU A 266 -8.25 -16.07 11.46
CA LEU A 266 -9.30 -16.14 10.45
C LEU A 266 -10.08 -17.46 10.44
N GLY A 267 -9.46 -18.56 10.85
CA GLY A 267 -10.13 -19.84 11.05
C GLY A 267 -11.23 -19.77 12.12
N ALA A 268 -10.97 -19.05 13.21
CA ALA A 268 -11.95 -18.85 14.30
C ALA A 268 -13.07 -17.90 13.88
N LEU A 269 -12.76 -16.83 13.16
CA LEU A 269 -13.78 -15.88 12.64
C LEU A 269 -14.74 -16.55 11.67
N ARG A 270 -14.27 -17.44 10.80
CA ARG A 270 -15.11 -18.21 9.87
C ARG A 270 -15.97 -19.27 10.58
N ALA A 271 -15.55 -19.77 11.73
CA ALA A 271 -16.28 -20.72 12.55
C ALA A 271 -17.33 -20.06 13.48
N GLY A 272 -17.48 -18.72 13.43
CA GLY A 272 -18.47 -17.98 14.24
C GLY A 272 -18.08 -17.81 15.72
N SER A 273 -16.85 -18.10 16.10
CA SER A 273 -16.33 -17.82 17.44
C SER A 273 -15.91 -16.35 17.55
N SER A 274 -16.54 -15.59 18.47
CA SER A 274 -16.08 -14.25 18.81
C SER A 274 -14.63 -14.31 19.34
N PRO A 275 -13.76 -13.38 18.95
CA PRO A 275 -12.40 -13.34 19.48
C PRO A 275 -12.47 -13.12 21.00
N THR A 276 -12.06 -14.13 21.76
CA THR A 276 -11.83 -13.97 23.20
C THR A 276 -10.58 -13.13 23.38
N ARG A 277 -10.77 -11.85 23.76
CA ARG A 277 -9.68 -11.02 24.25
C ARG A 277 -9.28 -11.56 25.62
N SER A 278 -8.15 -12.20 25.72
CA SER A 278 -7.49 -12.54 26.99
C SER A 278 -6.57 -11.41 27.43
#